data_da19ee30c2c8b7383103a11c8726fd90
#
_entry.id   da19ee30c2c8b7383103a11c8726fd90
#
_cell.length_a   1.000
_cell.length_b   1.000
_cell.length_c   1.000
_cell.angle_alpha   90.00
_cell.angle_beta   90.00
_cell.angle_gamma   90.00
#
_symmetry.space_group_name_H-M   'P 1'
#
loop_
_entity.id
_entity.type
_entity.pdbx_description
1 polymer ?
#
loop_
_entity_poly.entity_id
_entity_poly.type
_entity_poly.pdbx_seq_one_letter_code
_entity_poly.pdbx_strand_id
1 'polypeptide(L)'
;KQNDLPLEFPAEVVEASKKVSKTVLKNEVQGRRDLRHLPIVTIDGEDAKDLDDAVYVQQLSMDEFLLGVYIADVSYYVTEDSILDKEARERGTSVYLVDRVLPMLPERLSNGICSLNAGVDRLSMACEMHINREGKVLDYEIFPAIIHVRHRLSYNIVREIIAGDEALRAKYEDILPMVGLMDELREILHNKRAKRGSIDFDLPEQKVILDDKLKPIEIVQRVHGNAESIIEEFMLAANETVAQHMFKQKWPSVYRVHDLPAEDKMNELAKLLANFNVKFRVSEEMKPAEIQRVIKEIEGRPEERLVSTVALRSMKQAVYQTDNIGHFGLAAEYYTHFTSPIRRYPDLIVHRLLREWMQNPKITSTKAEALTDKLDAIAEHSSLRERAAADAERATVELKKCEYMEAHIGEEFDGVISGVTSYGMFVELPNGVEGLVHISSLVDDYYDFYEERYALVGTHTKNQYRLGDKVRIEVLQVNIQDVSIDFIMAGENAGVREHIRQQLLGRQNKSAAYGQKRA
;
A
#
# COMPACT_ATOMS: atom_id res chain seq x y z
N LYS A 1 -17.03 13.67 -1.55
CA LYS A 1 -18.08 14.14 -0.60
C LYS A 1 -18.42 13.08 0.45
N GLN A 2 -18.45 11.80 0.10
CA GLN A 2 -18.77 10.72 1.03
C GLN A 2 -17.67 10.51 2.11
N ASN A 3 -16.40 10.80 1.78
CA ASN A 3 -15.24 10.58 2.64
C ASN A 3 -14.61 11.88 3.16
N ASP A 4 -15.29 13.01 3.02
CA ASP A 4 -14.87 14.34 3.50
C ASP A 4 -13.44 14.73 3.10
N LEU A 5 -13.07 14.43 1.81
CA LEU A 5 -11.76 14.75 1.26
C LEU A 5 -11.74 16.16 0.69
N PRO A 6 -10.72 16.98 1.02
CA PRO A 6 -10.55 18.32 0.47
C PRO A 6 -10.07 18.21 -1.00
N LEU A 7 -10.92 18.64 -1.94
CA LEU A 7 -10.63 18.53 -3.38
C LEU A 7 -9.66 19.60 -3.88
N GLU A 8 -9.72 20.82 -3.31
CA GLU A 8 -8.93 21.96 -3.73
C GLU A 8 -8.11 22.51 -2.56
N PHE A 9 -7.04 23.21 -2.86
CA PHE A 9 -6.30 23.95 -1.84
C PHE A 9 -6.91 25.32 -1.61
N PRO A 10 -6.97 25.82 -0.36
CA PRO A 10 -7.31 27.20 -0.07
C PRO A 10 -6.40 28.19 -0.81
N ALA A 11 -6.94 29.32 -1.23
CA ALA A 11 -6.19 30.32 -2.01
C ALA A 11 -4.91 30.78 -1.29
N GLU A 12 -4.95 30.93 0.03
CA GLU A 12 -3.81 31.31 0.86
C GLU A 12 -2.69 30.27 0.86
N VAL A 13 -3.03 28.97 0.78
CA VAL A 13 -2.08 27.85 0.68
C VAL A 13 -1.39 27.88 -0.69
N VAL A 14 -2.16 28.12 -1.76
CA VAL A 14 -1.64 28.27 -3.11
C VAL A 14 -0.68 29.47 -3.19
N GLU A 15 -1.05 30.61 -2.63
CA GLU A 15 -0.18 31.81 -2.61
C GLU A 15 1.08 31.60 -1.76
N ALA A 16 0.98 30.89 -0.61
CA ALA A 16 2.14 30.53 0.18
C ALA A 16 3.10 29.61 -0.60
N SER A 17 2.57 28.66 -1.35
CA SER A 17 3.38 27.77 -2.17
C SER A 17 4.16 28.50 -3.27
N LYS A 18 3.60 29.56 -3.85
CA LYS A 18 4.24 30.37 -4.89
C LYS A 18 5.48 31.13 -4.37
N LYS A 19 5.56 31.40 -3.06
CA LYS A 19 6.71 32.08 -2.44
C LYS A 19 7.92 31.16 -2.28
N VAL A 20 7.72 29.84 -2.31
CA VAL A 20 8.81 28.87 -2.26
C VAL A 20 9.57 28.90 -3.60
N SER A 21 10.91 28.91 -3.54
CA SER A 21 11.77 28.88 -4.73
C SER A 21 11.51 27.65 -5.59
N LYS A 22 11.71 27.76 -6.90
CA LYS A 22 11.66 26.61 -7.83
C LYS A 22 12.97 25.82 -7.86
N THR A 23 14.05 26.41 -7.39
CA THR A 23 15.40 25.84 -7.40
C THR A 23 16.03 26.00 -6.03
N VAL A 24 16.95 25.11 -5.70
CA VAL A 24 17.74 25.20 -4.47
C VAL A 24 18.60 26.45 -4.49
N LEU A 25 18.52 27.27 -3.46
CA LEU A 25 19.27 28.49 -3.32
C LEU A 25 20.65 28.23 -2.70
N LYS A 26 21.65 29.07 -2.97
CA LYS A 26 23.03 28.90 -2.46
C LYS A 26 23.11 28.85 -0.94
N ASN A 27 22.29 29.63 -0.24
CA ASN A 27 22.24 29.64 1.22
C ASN A 27 21.59 28.37 1.82
N GLU A 28 20.78 27.66 1.04
CA GLU A 28 20.13 26.41 1.48
C GLU A 28 21.08 25.20 1.50
N VAL A 29 22.20 25.30 0.80
CA VAL A 29 23.25 24.27 0.73
C VAL A 29 24.14 24.28 1.98
N GLN A 30 24.20 25.41 2.67
CA GLN A 30 25.10 25.56 3.81
C GLN A 30 24.76 24.59 4.95
N GLY A 31 25.77 23.89 5.47
CA GLY A 31 25.61 22.90 6.54
C GLY A 31 25.09 21.53 6.08
N ARG A 32 24.94 21.32 4.78
CA ARG A 32 24.57 20.03 4.19
C ARG A 32 25.78 19.32 3.61
N ARG A 33 25.75 17.98 3.64
CA ARG A 33 26.76 17.16 2.96
C ARG A 33 26.50 17.21 1.45
N ASP A 34 27.53 17.49 0.67
CA ASP A 34 27.44 17.56 -0.80
C ASP A 34 27.67 16.17 -1.40
N LEU A 35 26.59 15.56 -1.89
CA LEU A 35 26.57 14.24 -2.52
C LEU A 35 26.26 14.30 -4.03
N ARG A 36 26.32 15.47 -4.64
CA ARG A 36 25.99 15.67 -6.06
C ARG A 36 26.90 14.93 -7.03
N HIS A 37 28.05 14.47 -6.57
CA HIS A 37 29.02 13.69 -7.35
C HIS A 37 28.64 12.20 -7.44
N LEU A 38 27.75 11.69 -6.56
CA LEU A 38 27.33 10.30 -6.57
C LEU A 38 26.30 10.04 -7.69
N PRO A 39 26.32 8.85 -8.33
CA PRO A 39 25.35 8.48 -9.36
C PRO A 39 24.03 8.02 -8.74
N ILE A 40 23.40 8.89 -7.96
CA ILE A 40 22.13 8.66 -7.29
C ILE A 40 21.02 8.57 -8.34
N VAL A 41 20.09 7.63 -8.16
CA VAL A 41 18.95 7.41 -9.06
C VAL A 41 17.62 7.37 -8.30
N THR A 42 16.53 7.73 -8.99
CA THR A 42 15.16 7.43 -8.54
C THR A 42 14.62 6.27 -9.36
N ILE A 43 13.79 5.41 -8.73
CA ILE A 43 13.14 4.26 -9.38
C ILE A 43 11.67 4.25 -8.95
N ASP A 44 10.77 4.61 -9.86
CA ASP A 44 9.34 4.79 -9.58
C ASP A 44 8.46 4.31 -10.74
N GLY A 45 7.15 4.47 -10.61
CA GLY A 45 6.23 4.32 -11.73
C GLY A 45 6.49 5.37 -12.82
N GLU A 46 6.15 5.05 -14.07
CA GLU A 46 6.38 5.96 -15.21
C GLU A 46 5.64 7.29 -15.05
N ASP A 47 4.44 7.26 -14.47
CA ASP A 47 3.56 8.41 -14.28
C ASP A 47 3.84 9.20 -12.99
N ALA A 48 4.74 8.73 -12.11
CA ALA A 48 5.05 9.37 -10.83
C ALA A 48 5.65 10.78 -11.05
N LYS A 49 5.17 11.77 -10.30
CA LYS A 49 5.66 13.15 -10.35
C LYS A 49 6.23 13.63 -9.02
N ASP A 50 5.81 13.01 -7.94
CA ASP A 50 6.15 13.28 -6.54
C ASP A 50 7.19 12.26 -6.05
N LEU A 51 8.43 12.41 -6.56
CA LEU A 51 9.53 11.49 -6.28
C LEU A 51 10.08 11.77 -4.88
N ASP A 52 9.65 10.96 -3.91
CA ASP A 52 10.03 11.09 -2.49
C ASP A 52 11.43 10.58 -2.19
N ASP A 53 11.89 9.53 -2.87
CA ASP A 53 13.10 8.78 -2.56
C ASP A 53 14.05 8.62 -3.75
N ALA A 54 15.32 8.62 -3.43
CA ALA A 54 16.41 8.30 -4.35
C ALA A 54 17.41 7.39 -3.64
N VAL A 55 18.08 6.54 -4.38
CA VAL A 55 18.92 5.48 -3.82
C VAL A 55 20.29 5.42 -4.48
N TYR A 56 21.25 4.92 -3.69
CA TYR A 56 22.63 4.65 -4.11
C TYR A 56 23.14 3.41 -3.40
N VAL A 57 23.82 2.52 -4.11
CA VAL A 57 24.46 1.34 -3.54
C VAL A 57 25.90 1.27 -3.99
N GLN A 58 26.79 1.03 -3.04
CA GLN A 58 28.21 0.78 -3.29
C GLN A 58 28.68 -0.43 -2.49
N GLN A 59 29.49 -1.26 -3.10
CA GLN A 59 30.21 -2.32 -2.41
C GLN A 59 31.44 -1.72 -1.72
N LEU A 60 31.51 -1.81 -0.38
CA LEU A 60 32.65 -1.29 0.42
C LEU A 60 33.76 -2.33 0.53
N SER A 61 33.40 -3.60 0.68
CA SER A 61 34.29 -4.74 0.74
C SER A 61 33.60 -5.98 0.15
N MET A 62 34.25 -7.13 0.19
CA MET A 62 33.61 -8.40 -0.24
C MET A 62 32.35 -8.72 0.59
N ASP A 63 32.29 -8.25 1.83
CA ASP A 63 31.26 -8.62 2.80
C ASP A 63 30.35 -7.46 3.22
N GLU A 64 30.58 -6.25 2.70
CA GLU A 64 29.86 -5.04 3.13
C GLU A 64 29.41 -4.16 1.96
N PHE A 65 28.20 -3.62 2.13
CA PHE A 65 27.58 -2.66 1.22
C PHE A 65 27.33 -1.34 1.95
N LEU A 66 27.43 -0.24 1.21
CA LEU A 66 26.85 1.04 1.59
C LEU A 66 25.51 1.17 0.84
N LEU A 67 24.41 1.29 1.59
CA LEU A 67 23.11 1.68 1.07
C LEU A 67 22.84 3.13 1.46
N GLY A 68 22.74 4.01 0.48
CA GLY A 68 22.27 5.38 0.64
C GLY A 68 20.79 5.48 0.26
N VAL A 69 19.98 5.95 1.20
CA VAL A 69 18.56 6.30 0.98
C VAL A 69 18.42 7.80 1.23
N TYR A 70 18.01 8.53 0.20
CA TYR A 70 17.93 9.99 0.20
C TYR A 70 16.47 10.39 -0.01
N ILE A 71 15.89 10.99 1.01
CA ILE A 71 14.47 11.35 1.02
C ILE A 71 14.32 12.84 0.83
N ALA A 72 13.35 13.25 0.04
CA ALA A 72 13.00 14.64 -0.21
C ALA A 72 12.87 15.42 1.11
N ASP A 73 13.64 16.51 1.25
CA ASP A 73 13.66 17.28 2.48
C ASP A 73 12.50 18.29 2.56
N VAL A 74 11.29 17.74 2.60
CA VAL A 74 10.04 18.51 2.68
C VAL A 74 10.02 19.38 3.93
N SER A 75 10.58 18.89 5.04
CA SER A 75 10.58 19.60 6.33
C SER A 75 11.34 20.92 6.31
N TYR A 76 12.20 21.13 5.34
CA TYR A 76 12.88 22.40 5.13
C TYR A 76 11.96 23.47 4.56
N TYR A 77 11.10 23.10 3.61
CA TYR A 77 10.18 24.03 2.94
C TYR A 77 8.84 24.17 3.64
N VAL A 78 8.37 23.11 4.31
CA VAL A 78 7.11 23.06 5.05
C VAL A 78 7.43 23.09 6.54
N THR A 79 7.65 24.32 7.04
CA THR A 79 7.98 24.52 8.46
C THR A 79 6.77 24.38 9.35
N GLU A 80 6.98 23.96 10.59
CA GLU A 80 5.92 23.77 11.57
C GLU A 80 5.05 25.02 11.75
N ASP A 81 3.75 24.79 11.91
CA ASP A 81 2.69 25.81 12.07
C ASP A 81 2.55 26.81 10.90
N SER A 82 3.30 26.64 9.82
CA SER A 82 3.08 27.43 8.58
C SER A 82 1.71 27.11 7.97
N ILE A 83 1.25 27.98 7.07
CA ILE A 83 0.00 27.74 6.31
C ILE A 83 0.07 26.42 5.52
N LEU A 84 1.23 26.12 4.94
CA LEU A 84 1.46 24.86 4.23
C LEU A 84 1.39 23.66 5.16
N ASP A 85 1.94 23.78 6.37
CA ASP A 85 1.94 22.71 7.37
C ASP A 85 0.53 22.41 7.89
N LYS A 86 -0.24 23.45 8.19
CA LYS A 86 -1.62 23.29 8.66
C LYS A 86 -2.49 22.55 7.66
N GLU A 87 -2.36 22.91 6.38
CA GLU A 87 -3.07 22.22 5.30
C GLU A 87 -2.57 20.78 5.12
N ALA A 88 -1.25 20.55 5.16
CA ALA A 88 -0.68 19.20 5.07
C ALA A 88 -1.14 18.30 6.22
N ARG A 89 -1.23 18.85 7.44
CA ARG A 89 -1.76 18.15 8.62
C ARG A 89 -3.23 17.80 8.45
N GLU A 90 -4.05 18.76 7.98
CA GLU A 90 -5.48 18.55 7.76
C GLU A 90 -5.73 17.43 6.73
N ARG A 91 -4.98 17.41 5.64
CA ARG A 91 -5.05 16.35 4.62
C ARG A 91 -4.50 15.02 5.14
N GLY A 92 -3.44 15.05 5.95
CA GLY A 92 -2.77 13.90 6.55
C GLY A 92 -2.02 13.01 5.55
N THR A 93 -2.55 12.82 4.36
CA THR A 93 -1.95 12.03 3.27
C THR A 93 -2.45 12.48 1.90
N SER A 94 -1.67 12.22 0.85
CA SER A 94 -2.17 12.26 -0.53
C SER A 94 -3.13 11.10 -0.78
N VAL A 95 -4.10 11.28 -1.69
CA VAL A 95 -5.10 10.27 -2.06
C VAL A 95 -4.98 9.99 -3.55
N TYR A 96 -4.76 8.73 -3.93
CA TYR A 96 -4.52 8.30 -5.31
C TYR A 96 -5.78 7.64 -5.89
N LEU A 97 -6.71 8.49 -6.37
CA LEU A 97 -7.90 8.01 -7.06
C LEU A 97 -7.54 7.48 -8.45
N VAL A 98 -8.42 6.68 -9.05
CA VAL A 98 -8.15 6.05 -10.35
C VAL A 98 -7.91 7.10 -11.46
N ASP A 99 -8.58 8.24 -11.39
CA ASP A 99 -8.56 9.30 -12.43
C ASP A 99 -7.72 10.52 -12.05
N ARG A 100 -7.33 10.68 -10.79
CA ARG A 100 -6.59 11.84 -10.30
C ARG A 100 -5.92 11.61 -8.95
N VAL A 101 -4.97 12.48 -8.63
CA VAL A 101 -4.36 12.53 -7.29
C VAL A 101 -4.88 13.76 -6.56
N LEU A 102 -5.26 13.60 -5.29
CA LEU A 102 -5.50 14.69 -4.35
C LEU A 102 -4.24 14.81 -3.47
N PRO A 103 -3.31 15.69 -3.80
CA PRO A 103 -2.02 15.73 -3.13
C PRO A 103 -2.11 16.34 -1.74
N MET A 104 -1.25 15.89 -0.81
CA MET A 104 -1.10 16.48 0.52
C MET A 104 -0.51 17.89 0.47
N LEU A 105 0.37 18.15 -0.48
CA LEU A 105 1.04 19.42 -0.70
C LEU A 105 0.72 19.97 -2.08
N PRO A 106 0.66 21.31 -2.26
CA PRO A 106 0.51 21.90 -3.59
C PRO A 106 1.57 21.40 -4.59
N GLU A 107 1.19 21.18 -5.85
CA GLU A 107 2.06 20.61 -6.89
C GLU A 107 3.40 21.33 -7.07
N ARG A 108 3.44 22.64 -6.77
CA ARG A 108 4.69 23.41 -6.79
C ARG A 108 5.74 22.85 -5.82
N LEU A 109 5.30 22.23 -4.71
CA LEU A 109 6.17 21.53 -3.77
C LEU A 109 6.26 20.06 -4.15
N SER A 110 5.12 19.36 -4.22
CA SER A 110 5.09 17.90 -4.39
C SER A 110 5.71 17.41 -5.69
N ASN A 111 5.48 18.11 -6.81
CA ASN A 111 6.02 17.74 -8.13
C ASN A 111 7.23 18.63 -8.51
N GLY A 112 7.45 19.72 -7.75
CA GLY A 112 8.46 20.74 -8.02
C GLY A 112 9.70 20.61 -7.15
N ILE A 113 9.87 21.57 -6.21
CA ILE A 113 11.12 21.72 -5.45
C ILE A 113 11.41 20.54 -4.51
N CYS A 114 10.37 19.88 -3.96
CA CYS A 114 10.55 18.72 -3.10
C CYS A 114 10.81 17.44 -3.90
N SER A 115 10.18 17.27 -5.08
CA SER A 115 10.38 16.08 -5.90
C SER A 115 11.83 15.92 -6.35
N LEU A 116 12.40 14.74 -6.15
CA LEU A 116 13.80 14.41 -6.48
C LEU A 116 13.99 14.20 -8.00
N ASN A 117 13.63 15.21 -8.78
CA ASN A 117 13.72 15.19 -10.23
C ASN A 117 15.18 15.06 -10.70
N ALA A 118 15.41 14.27 -11.75
CA ALA A 118 16.74 14.11 -12.33
C ALA A 118 17.27 15.39 -13.00
N GLY A 119 18.59 15.56 -12.99
CA GLY A 119 19.27 16.67 -13.66
C GLY A 119 19.20 18.01 -12.94
N VAL A 120 18.70 18.04 -11.69
CA VAL A 120 18.62 19.26 -10.87
C VAL A 120 19.05 18.97 -9.43
N ASP A 121 19.57 19.99 -8.76
CA ASP A 121 19.95 19.89 -7.35
C ASP A 121 18.70 19.84 -6.47
N ARG A 122 18.71 18.97 -5.45
CA ARG A 122 17.62 18.80 -4.49
C ARG A 122 18.15 18.63 -3.07
N LEU A 123 17.42 19.19 -2.11
CA LEU A 123 17.68 18.98 -0.69
C LEU A 123 17.11 17.64 -0.27
N SER A 124 17.87 16.90 0.51
CA SER A 124 17.45 15.59 1.04
C SER A 124 17.81 15.41 2.52
N MET A 125 17.07 14.53 3.18
CA MET A 125 17.45 13.89 4.42
C MET A 125 17.98 12.51 4.07
N ALA A 126 19.25 12.27 4.34
CA ALA A 126 19.95 11.04 4.00
C ALA A 126 19.92 10.05 5.17
N CYS A 127 19.77 8.78 4.85
CA CYS A 127 20.06 7.66 5.75
C CYS A 127 21.03 6.74 5.00
N GLU A 128 22.30 6.78 5.38
CA GLU A 128 23.34 5.90 4.85
C GLU A 128 23.59 4.76 5.83
N MET A 129 23.58 3.52 5.33
CA MET A 129 23.66 2.31 6.13
C MET A 129 24.78 1.40 5.61
N HIS A 130 25.66 0.95 6.51
CA HIS A 130 26.64 -0.10 6.24
C HIS A 130 25.97 -1.44 6.53
N ILE A 131 25.84 -2.30 5.53
CA ILE A 131 25.07 -3.54 5.59
C ILE A 131 25.98 -4.70 5.21
N ASN A 132 26.00 -5.75 6.04
CA ASN A 132 26.77 -6.96 5.75
C ASN A 132 25.98 -7.97 4.91
N ARG A 133 26.61 -9.09 4.52
CA ARG A 133 25.97 -10.13 3.70
C ARG A 133 24.84 -10.90 4.38
N GLU A 134 24.70 -10.81 5.69
CA GLU A 134 23.51 -11.31 6.43
C GLU A 134 22.37 -10.28 6.48
N GLY A 135 22.53 -9.12 5.84
CA GLY A 135 21.56 -8.03 5.82
C GLY A 135 21.49 -7.23 7.13
N LYS A 136 22.47 -7.39 8.03
CA LYS A 136 22.53 -6.62 9.27
C LYS A 136 23.11 -5.25 9.02
N VAL A 137 22.43 -4.21 9.48
CA VAL A 137 22.98 -2.85 9.55
C VAL A 137 24.02 -2.82 10.66
N LEU A 138 25.28 -2.63 10.30
CA LEU A 138 26.42 -2.58 11.21
C LEU A 138 26.58 -1.19 11.79
N ASP A 139 26.45 -0.19 10.95
CA ASP A 139 26.55 1.23 11.27
C ASP A 139 25.65 2.04 10.34
N TYR A 140 25.29 3.25 10.74
CA TYR A 140 24.46 4.15 9.93
C TYR A 140 24.68 5.61 10.32
N GLU A 141 24.39 6.48 9.38
CA GLU A 141 24.40 7.93 9.60
C GLU A 141 23.15 8.56 8.99
N ILE A 142 22.53 9.49 9.75
CA ILE A 142 21.37 10.26 9.30
C ILE A 142 21.75 11.72 9.30
N PHE A 143 21.64 12.38 8.13
CA PHE A 143 22.13 13.76 7.98
C PHE A 143 21.42 14.49 6.83
N PRO A 144 21.36 15.85 6.88
CA PRO A 144 20.88 16.63 5.75
C PRO A 144 21.94 16.67 4.64
N ALA A 145 21.49 16.47 3.39
CA ALA A 145 22.37 16.47 2.22
C ALA A 145 21.81 17.33 1.08
N ILE A 146 22.67 17.63 0.11
CA ILE A 146 22.30 18.08 -1.22
C ILE A 146 22.70 17.01 -2.22
N ILE A 147 21.76 16.62 -3.07
CA ILE A 147 21.93 15.58 -4.08
C ILE A 147 21.62 16.09 -5.48
N HIS A 148 22.13 15.39 -6.48
CA HIS A 148 21.82 15.59 -7.88
C HIS A 148 21.47 14.24 -8.50
N VAL A 149 20.18 13.97 -8.71
CA VAL A 149 19.74 12.69 -9.26
C VAL A 149 20.24 12.53 -10.69
N ARG A 150 21.02 11.48 -10.93
CA ARG A 150 21.67 11.21 -12.23
C ARG A 150 20.66 10.74 -13.28
N HIS A 151 19.85 9.75 -12.92
CA HIS A 151 18.83 9.18 -13.78
C HIS A 151 17.52 9.00 -13.03
N ARG A 152 16.42 9.35 -13.69
CA ARG A 152 15.09 8.90 -13.31
C ARG A 152 14.81 7.60 -14.06
N LEU A 153 14.72 6.50 -13.33
CA LEU A 153 14.38 5.19 -13.87
C LEU A 153 12.92 4.86 -13.57
N SER A 154 12.32 4.02 -14.42
CA SER A 154 11.05 3.38 -14.08
C SER A 154 11.29 1.93 -13.65
N TYR A 155 10.32 1.35 -12.90
CA TYR A 155 10.37 -0.07 -12.56
C TYR A 155 10.53 -0.96 -13.79
N ASN A 156 9.86 -0.63 -14.91
CA ASN A 156 10.00 -1.35 -16.17
C ASN A 156 11.44 -1.30 -16.70
N ILE A 157 12.05 -0.11 -16.75
CA ILE A 157 13.45 0.04 -17.20
C ILE A 157 14.40 -0.80 -16.35
N VAL A 158 14.27 -0.74 -15.02
CA VAL A 158 15.15 -1.51 -14.12
C VAL A 158 14.94 -3.01 -14.30
N ARG A 159 13.71 -3.46 -14.47
CA ARG A 159 13.39 -4.87 -14.73
C ARG A 159 14.02 -5.38 -16.03
N GLU A 160 13.93 -4.61 -17.10
CA GLU A 160 14.52 -4.96 -18.39
C GLU A 160 16.06 -4.93 -18.36
N ILE A 161 16.67 -3.98 -17.63
CA ILE A 161 18.13 -3.96 -17.39
C ILE A 161 18.58 -5.24 -16.67
N ILE A 162 17.87 -5.65 -15.62
CA ILE A 162 18.17 -6.88 -14.87
C ILE A 162 17.97 -8.10 -15.77
N ALA A 163 16.91 -8.12 -16.57
CA ALA A 163 16.64 -9.20 -17.54
C ALA A 163 17.65 -9.29 -18.69
N GLY A 164 18.50 -8.28 -18.87
CA GLY A 164 19.60 -8.33 -19.85
C GLY A 164 19.36 -7.58 -21.16
N ASP A 165 18.39 -6.66 -21.22
CA ASP A 165 18.17 -5.84 -22.43
C ASP A 165 19.42 -5.05 -22.81
N GLU A 166 19.99 -5.36 -23.96
CA GLU A 166 21.29 -4.81 -24.41
C GLU A 166 21.21 -3.30 -24.70
N ALA A 167 20.08 -2.82 -25.23
CA ALA A 167 19.90 -1.41 -25.58
C ALA A 167 19.80 -0.54 -24.31
N LEU A 168 19.03 -0.97 -23.33
CA LEU A 168 18.91 -0.27 -22.03
C LEU A 168 20.23 -0.36 -21.24
N ARG A 169 20.91 -1.51 -21.25
CA ARG A 169 22.22 -1.65 -20.63
C ARG A 169 23.26 -0.71 -21.23
N ALA A 170 23.28 -0.57 -22.55
CA ALA A 170 24.17 0.40 -23.21
C ALA A 170 23.80 1.85 -22.86
N LYS A 171 22.50 2.18 -22.80
CA LYS A 171 22.01 3.52 -22.46
C LYS A 171 22.37 3.93 -21.03
N TYR A 172 22.36 3.00 -20.10
CA TYR A 172 22.58 3.24 -18.67
C TYR A 172 23.89 2.59 -18.17
N GLU A 173 24.91 2.52 -19.05
CA GLU A 173 26.20 1.90 -18.77
C GLU A 173 26.88 2.46 -17.51
N ASP A 174 26.73 3.76 -17.25
CA ASP A 174 27.32 4.48 -16.11
C ASP A 174 26.80 4.02 -14.74
N ILE A 175 25.61 3.41 -14.68
CA ILE A 175 25.00 2.91 -13.44
C ILE A 175 24.79 1.39 -13.42
N LEU A 176 25.13 0.69 -14.49
CA LEU A 176 24.88 -0.74 -14.62
C LEU A 176 25.47 -1.58 -13.49
N PRO A 177 26.73 -1.36 -13.03
CA PRO A 177 27.27 -2.10 -11.88
C PRO A 177 26.46 -1.86 -10.60
N MET A 178 25.98 -0.63 -10.39
CA MET A 178 25.17 -0.27 -9.22
C MET A 178 23.80 -0.97 -9.24
N VAL A 179 23.15 -1.07 -10.40
CA VAL A 179 21.87 -1.80 -10.54
C VAL A 179 22.05 -3.28 -10.17
N GLY A 180 23.16 -3.90 -10.56
CA GLY A 180 23.48 -5.26 -10.15
C GLY A 180 23.66 -5.41 -8.64
N LEU A 181 24.35 -4.46 -8.00
CA LEU A 181 24.50 -4.42 -6.53
C LEU A 181 23.17 -4.17 -5.82
N MET A 182 22.28 -3.38 -6.40
CA MET A 182 20.94 -3.14 -5.85
C MET A 182 20.12 -4.43 -5.81
N ASP A 183 20.14 -5.24 -6.88
CA ASP A 183 19.42 -6.51 -6.91
C ASP A 183 20.02 -7.53 -5.93
N GLU A 184 21.35 -7.60 -5.84
CA GLU A 184 22.04 -8.45 -4.86
C GLU A 184 21.67 -8.05 -3.41
N LEU A 185 21.73 -6.77 -3.09
CA LEU A 185 21.38 -6.27 -1.75
C LEU A 185 19.91 -6.46 -1.42
N ARG A 186 19.00 -6.28 -2.41
CA ARG A 186 17.58 -6.60 -2.28
C ARG A 186 17.38 -8.04 -1.80
N GLU A 187 18.05 -9.00 -2.48
CA GLU A 187 17.93 -10.42 -2.13
C GLU A 187 18.42 -10.71 -0.71
N ILE A 188 19.54 -10.09 -0.30
CA ILE A 188 20.08 -10.20 1.06
C ILE A 188 19.07 -9.68 2.10
N LEU A 189 18.49 -8.50 1.89
CA LEU A 189 17.53 -7.88 2.80
C LEU A 189 16.22 -8.66 2.86
N HIS A 190 15.70 -9.08 1.71
CA HIS A 190 14.51 -9.92 1.61
C HIS A 190 14.69 -11.25 2.38
N ASN A 191 15.81 -11.94 2.16
CA ASN A 191 16.12 -13.19 2.85
C ASN A 191 16.23 -13.01 4.37
N LYS A 192 16.82 -11.92 4.83
CA LYS A 192 16.84 -11.56 6.26
C LYS A 192 15.43 -11.39 6.81
N ARG A 193 14.59 -10.62 6.11
CA ARG A 193 13.20 -10.35 6.50
C ARG A 193 12.37 -11.63 6.52
N ALA A 194 12.50 -12.47 5.51
CA ALA A 194 11.84 -13.76 5.43
C ALA A 194 12.27 -14.71 6.57
N LYS A 195 13.56 -14.76 6.93
CA LYS A 195 14.08 -15.54 8.07
C LYS A 195 13.57 -15.04 9.41
N ARG A 196 13.34 -13.73 9.55
CA ARG A 196 12.77 -13.10 10.74
C ARG A 196 11.28 -13.46 10.92
N GLY A 197 10.61 -13.91 9.86
CA GLY A 197 9.21 -14.33 9.87
C GLY A 197 8.25 -13.25 9.38
N SER A 198 8.69 -12.26 8.61
CA SER A 198 7.81 -11.30 7.95
C SER A 198 6.75 -12.03 7.12
N ILE A 199 5.52 -11.55 7.20
CA ILE A 199 4.38 -12.13 6.47
C ILE A 199 4.26 -11.36 5.16
N ASP A 200 4.47 -12.05 4.04
CA ASP A 200 4.22 -11.52 2.72
C ASP A 200 2.94 -12.15 2.16
N PHE A 201 1.93 -11.31 1.93
CA PHE A 201 0.70 -11.72 1.26
C PHE A 201 0.85 -11.34 -0.22
N ASP A 202 1.07 -12.35 -1.07
CA ASP A 202 1.09 -12.16 -2.52
C ASP A 202 -0.35 -12.11 -3.06
N LEU A 203 -1.04 -11.01 -2.77
CA LEU A 203 -2.39 -10.76 -3.29
C LEU A 203 -2.29 -9.84 -4.51
N PRO A 204 -2.86 -10.25 -5.65
CA PRO A 204 -2.79 -9.47 -6.87
C PRO A 204 -3.53 -8.13 -6.72
N GLU A 205 -2.82 -7.03 -6.98
CA GLU A 205 -3.42 -5.70 -7.10
C GLU A 205 -3.89 -5.47 -8.53
N GLN A 206 -5.06 -4.82 -8.69
CA GLN A 206 -5.58 -4.46 -10.00
C GLN A 206 -5.26 -2.99 -10.33
N LYS A 207 -4.93 -2.74 -11.59
CA LYS A 207 -4.84 -1.39 -12.16
C LYS A 207 -5.90 -1.23 -13.23
N VAL A 208 -6.76 -0.23 -13.08
CA VAL A 208 -7.74 0.15 -14.09
C VAL A 208 -7.08 1.10 -15.08
N ILE A 209 -7.12 0.74 -16.37
CA ILE A 209 -6.62 1.58 -17.45
C ILE A 209 -7.78 2.42 -17.98
N LEU A 210 -7.55 3.73 -18.08
CA LEU A 210 -8.55 4.69 -18.55
C LEU A 210 -8.17 5.21 -19.95
N ASP A 211 -9.20 5.56 -20.74
CA ASP A 211 -9.02 6.34 -21.96
C ASP A 211 -8.89 7.86 -21.66
N ASP A 212 -8.69 8.66 -22.72
CA ASP A 212 -8.58 10.13 -22.61
C ASP A 212 -9.87 10.81 -22.06
N LYS A 213 -10.99 10.08 -22.01
CA LYS A 213 -12.27 10.54 -21.44
C LYS A 213 -12.51 10.01 -20.04
N LEU A 214 -11.48 9.43 -19.41
CA LEU A 214 -11.50 8.81 -18.08
C LEU A 214 -12.48 7.62 -17.97
N LYS A 215 -12.78 6.96 -19.09
CA LYS A 215 -13.57 5.71 -19.10
C LYS A 215 -12.63 4.51 -18.96
N PRO A 216 -13.00 3.50 -18.19
CA PRO A 216 -12.23 2.28 -18.07
C PRO A 216 -12.28 1.48 -19.37
N ILE A 217 -11.10 1.11 -19.88
CA ILE A 217 -10.96 0.32 -21.11
C ILE A 217 -10.39 -1.07 -20.85
N GLU A 218 -9.65 -1.22 -19.76
CA GLU A 218 -9.03 -2.48 -19.37
C GLU A 218 -8.77 -2.53 -17.87
N ILE A 219 -8.79 -3.72 -17.29
CA ILE A 219 -8.37 -3.97 -15.91
C ILE A 219 -7.26 -5.01 -15.96
N VAL A 220 -6.06 -4.62 -15.53
CA VAL A 220 -4.86 -5.46 -15.57
C VAL A 220 -4.36 -5.75 -14.15
N GLN A 221 -3.71 -6.89 -13.96
CA GLN A 221 -2.99 -7.16 -12.73
C GLN A 221 -1.69 -6.34 -12.70
N ARG A 222 -1.44 -5.65 -11.58
CA ARG A 222 -0.18 -4.97 -11.35
C ARG A 222 0.92 -6.00 -11.13
N VAL A 223 1.96 -5.91 -11.93
CA VAL A 223 3.13 -6.79 -11.78
C VAL A 223 4.00 -6.22 -10.67
N HIS A 224 4.23 -7.00 -9.62
CA HIS A 224 5.24 -6.74 -8.60
C HIS A 224 6.46 -7.60 -8.91
N GLY A 225 7.58 -6.96 -9.19
CA GLY A 225 8.80 -7.65 -9.61
C GLY A 225 10.03 -7.22 -8.79
N ASN A 226 11.21 -7.65 -9.26
CA ASN A 226 12.48 -7.33 -8.57
C ASN A 226 12.73 -5.83 -8.44
N ALA A 227 12.32 -5.03 -9.43
CA ALA A 227 12.54 -3.59 -9.41
C ALA A 227 11.74 -2.90 -8.29
N GLU A 228 10.47 -3.26 -8.12
CA GLU A 228 9.63 -2.79 -7.02
C GLU A 228 10.18 -3.27 -5.68
N SER A 229 10.59 -4.52 -5.60
CA SER A 229 11.16 -5.13 -4.40
C SER A 229 12.49 -4.48 -3.98
N ILE A 230 13.32 -3.98 -4.91
CA ILE A 230 14.54 -3.21 -4.59
C ILE A 230 14.17 -1.99 -3.73
N ILE A 231 13.24 -1.17 -4.22
CA ILE A 231 12.83 0.04 -3.51
C ILE A 231 12.15 -0.31 -2.19
N GLU A 232 11.26 -1.30 -2.19
CA GLU A 232 10.58 -1.75 -0.97
C GLU A 232 11.58 -2.14 0.12
N GLU A 233 12.53 -3.04 -0.16
CA GLU A 233 13.50 -3.50 0.84
C GLU A 233 14.41 -2.35 1.33
N PHE A 234 14.79 -1.41 0.45
CA PHE A 234 15.61 -0.27 0.84
C PHE A 234 14.84 0.72 1.71
N MET A 235 13.57 0.97 1.40
CA MET A 235 12.71 1.82 2.22
C MET A 235 12.41 1.17 3.57
N LEU A 236 12.16 -0.14 3.62
CA LEU A 236 12.00 -0.88 4.87
C LEU A 236 13.26 -0.77 5.75
N ALA A 237 14.44 -0.95 5.18
CA ALA A 237 15.71 -0.83 5.91
C ALA A 237 15.90 0.58 6.49
N ALA A 238 15.62 1.62 5.72
CA ALA A 238 15.71 3.01 6.19
C ALA A 238 14.68 3.31 7.29
N ASN A 239 13.43 2.90 7.11
CA ASN A 239 12.35 3.08 8.09
C ASN A 239 12.67 2.38 9.42
N GLU A 240 13.15 1.13 9.38
CA GLU A 240 13.59 0.39 10.59
C GLU A 240 14.76 1.08 11.26
N THR A 241 15.75 1.54 10.49
CA THR A 241 16.96 2.21 11.02
C THR A 241 16.61 3.52 11.71
N VAL A 242 15.77 4.35 11.08
CA VAL A 242 15.33 5.63 11.68
C VAL A 242 14.48 5.39 12.93
N ALA A 243 13.57 4.42 12.92
CA ALA A 243 12.75 4.08 14.08
C ALA A 243 13.62 3.64 15.25
N GLN A 244 14.60 2.75 15.01
CA GLN A 244 15.53 2.27 16.03
C GLN A 244 16.41 3.41 16.56
N HIS A 245 16.84 4.34 15.67
CA HIS A 245 17.61 5.51 16.06
C HIS A 245 16.83 6.35 17.07
N MET A 246 15.62 6.79 16.74
CA MET A 246 14.80 7.63 17.61
C MET A 246 14.51 6.95 18.96
N PHE A 247 14.21 5.65 18.93
CA PHE A 247 13.97 4.86 20.13
C PHE A 247 15.22 4.80 21.05
N LYS A 248 16.39 4.50 20.50
CA LYS A 248 17.66 4.45 21.26
C LYS A 248 18.04 5.81 21.84
N GLN A 249 17.73 6.90 21.14
CA GLN A 249 17.95 8.27 21.62
C GLN A 249 16.95 8.69 22.69
N LYS A 250 15.91 7.87 22.96
CA LYS A 250 14.81 8.19 23.88
C LYS A 250 14.13 9.51 23.52
N TRP A 251 14.06 9.80 22.22
CA TRP A 251 13.41 10.98 21.68
C TRP A 251 11.97 10.65 21.29
N PRO A 252 10.96 11.42 21.70
CA PRO A 252 9.59 11.19 21.29
C PRO A 252 9.48 11.14 19.76
N SER A 253 8.76 10.16 19.25
CA SER A 253 8.59 9.98 17.81
C SER A 253 7.25 9.36 17.48
N VAL A 254 6.89 9.35 16.19
CA VAL A 254 5.73 8.64 15.68
C VAL A 254 6.19 7.32 15.05
N TYR A 255 5.66 6.21 15.55
CA TYR A 255 5.94 4.88 15.04
C TYR A 255 4.77 4.39 14.17
N ARG A 256 5.08 3.54 13.22
CA ARG A 256 4.09 2.76 12.49
C ARG A 256 4.02 1.39 13.11
N VAL A 257 2.96 1.13 13.84
CA VAL A 257 2.83 -0.09 14.62
C VAL A 257 1.75 -1.02 14.06
N HIS A 258 1.95 -2.31 14.24
CA HIS A 258 0.99 -3.33 13.90
C HIS A 258 0.93 -4.32 15.06
N ASP A 259 -0.16 -4.25 15.79
CA ASP A 259 -0.38 -5.05 17.00
C ASP A 259 -0.66 -6.53 16.66
N LEU A 260 -0.57 -7.39 17.68
CA LEU A 260 -0.90 -8.80 17.59
C LEU A 260 -2.36 -8.99 17.11
N PRO A 261 -2.62 -9.99 16.25
CA PRO A 261 -3.98 -10.32 15.86
C PRO A 261 -4.82 -10.75 17.07
N ALA A 262 -6.12 -10.51 17.00
CA ALA A 262 -7.04 -10.90 18.08
C ALA A 262 -7.18 -12.42 18.17
N GLU A 263 -7.23 -12.96 19.38
CA GLU A 263 -7.26 -14.41 19.63
C GLU A 263 -8.49 -15.10 19.00
N ASP A 264 -9.65 -14.45 19.04
CA ASP A 264 -10.89 -14.94 18.42
C ASP A 264 -10.72 -15.12 16.91
N LYS A 265 -10.08 -14.15 16.23
CA LYS A 265 -9.77 -14.20 14.80
C LYS A 265 -8.75 -15.30 14.46
N MET A 266 -7.78 -15.51 15.32
CA MET A 266 -6.82 -16.62 15.15
C MET A 266 -7.49 -17.97 15.34
N ASN A 267 -8.43 -18.09 16.27
CA ASN A 267 -9.22 -19.30 16.46
C ASN A 267 -10.14 -19.59 15.26
N GLU A 268 -10.74 -18.56 14.63
CA GLU A 268 -11.49 -18.70 13.37
C GLU A 268 -10.57 -19.21 12.24
N LEU A 269 -9.40 -18.61 12.07
CA LEU A 269 -8.40 -19.05 11.11
C LEU A 269 -7.96 -20.50 11.37
N ALA A 270 -7.73 -20.89 12.63
CA ALA A 270 -7.35 -22.25 13.01
C ALA A 270 -8.42 -23.28 12.61
N LYS A 271 -9.70 -22.96 12.80
CA LYS A 271 -10.83 -23.83 12.37
C LYS A 271 -10.85 -24.00 10.86
N LEU A 272 -10.66 -22.89 10.11
CA LEU A 272 -10.57 -22.95 8.65
C LEU A 272 -9.42 -23.85 8.19
N LEU A 273 -8.22 -23.64 8.74
CA LEU A 273 -7.01 -24.40 8.39
C LEU A 273 -7.16 -25.91 8.69
N ALA A 274 -7.89 -26.27 9.75
CA ALA A 274 -8.18 -27.65 10.08
C ALA A 274 -8.95 -28.37 8.97
N ASN A 275 -9.84 -27.68 8.23
CA ASN A 275 -10.56 -28.25 7.09
C ASN A 275 -9.63 -28.64 5.93
N PHE A 276 -8.45 -28.03 5.85
CA PHE A 276 -7.42 -28.29 4.82
C PHE A 276 -6.25 -29.13 5.33
N ASN A 277 -6.37 -29.72 6.53
CA ASN A 277 -5.31 -30.48 7.21
C ASN A 277 -4.02 -29.67 7.46
N VAL A 278 -4.12 -28.35 7.58
CA VAL A 278 -3.01 -27.48 7.96
C VAL A 278 -3.00 -27.31 9.47
N LYS A 279 -1.88 -27.67 10.09
CA LYS A 279 -1.73 -27.55 11.55
C LYS A 279 -1.43 -26.10 11.91
N PHE A 280 -2.28 -25.51 12.74
CA PHE A 280 -2.08 -24.16 13.27
C PHE A 280 -2.49 -24.14 14.75
N ARG A 281 -1.62 -23.59 15.58
CA ARG A 281 -1.86 -23.50 17.03
C ARG A 281 -1.89 -22.02 17.44
N VAL A 282 -2.99 -21.63 18.02
CA VAL A 282 -3.15 -20.29 18.60
C VAL A 282 -2.45 -20.25 19.96
N SER A 283 -1.65 -19.22 20.19
CA SER A 283 -0.97 -18.96 21.46
C SER A 283 -1.07 -17.46 21.82
N GLU A 284 -0.99 -17.14 23.11
CA GLU A 284 -0.98 -15.74 23.58
C GLU A 284 0.22 -14.95 23.04
N GLU A 285 1.33 -15.62 22.78
CA GLU A 285 2.55 -15.05 22.18
C GLU A 285 2.66 -15.45 20.70
N MET A 286 1.61 -15.19 19.91
CA MET A 286 1.61 -15.48 18.47
C MET A 286 2.78 -14.79 17.77
N LYS A 287 3.57 -15.56 17.01
CA LYS A 287 4.67 -15.04 16.22
C LYS A 287 4.28 -14.92 14.75
N PRO A 288 4.71 -13.86 14.06
CA PRO A 288 4.44 -13.69 12.62
C PRO A 288 4.90 -14.89 11.78
N ALA A 289 6.03 -15.51 12.16
CA ALA A 289 6.58 -16.71 11.51
C ALA A 289 5.60 -17.90 11.46
N GLU A 290 4.65 -17.99 12.38
CA GLU A 290 3.65 -19.07 12.37
C GLU A 290 2.64 -18.87 11.25
N ILE A 291 2.23 -17.63 11.01
CA ILE A 291 1.34 -17.26 9.88
C ILE A 291 2.11 -17.38 8.57
N GLN A 292 3.35 -16.88 8.52
CA GLN A 292 4.23 -17.05 7.35
C GLN A 292 4.37 -18.53 6.96
N ARG A 293 4.56 -19.41 7.94
CA ARG A 293 4.62 -20.85 7.69
C ARG A 293 3.33 -21.38 7.05
N VAL A 294 2.17 -20.96 7.56
CA VAL A 294 0.87 -21.34 6.99
C VAL A 294 0.75 -20.89 5.55
N ILE A 295 1.07 -19.61 5.25
CA ILE A 295 1.01 -19.07 3.88
C ILE A 295 1.91 -19.89 2.95
N LYS A 296 3.14 -20.20 3.36
CA LYS A 296 4.07 -21.04 2.57
C LYS A 296 3.59 -22.49 2.40
N GLU A 297 2.92 -23.06 3.41
CA GLU A 297 2.42 -24.44 3.34
C GLU A 297 1.26 -24.61 2.36
N ILE A 298 0.48 -23.53 2.13
CA ILE A 298 -0.66 -23.55 1.20
C ILE A 298 -0.33 -23.04 -0.19
N GLU A 299 0.86 -22.50 -0.40
CA GLU A 299 1.31 -21.96 -1.69
C GLU A 299 1.16 -23.00 -2.82
N GLY A 300 0.57 -22.60 -3.94
CA GLY A 300 0.27 -23.47 -5.07
C GLY A 300 -0.93 -24.41 -4.89
N ARG A 301 -1.60 -24.41 -3.72
CA ARG A 301 -2.81 -25.21 -3.50
C ARG A 301 -4.07 -24.44 -3.95
N PRO A 302 -5.18 -25.14 -4.26
CA PRO A 302 -6.44 -24.47 -4.61
C PRO A 302 -6.96 -23.51 -3.52
N GLU A 303 -6.63 -23.80 -2.25
CA GLU A 303 -7.08 -23.05 -1.07
C GLU A 303 -6.20 -21.83 -0.75
N GLU A 304 -5.08 -21.63 -1.44
CA GLU A 304 -4.09 -20.59 -1.17
C GLU A 304 -4.73 -19.21 -1.03
N ARG A 305 -5.53 -18.83 -2.02
CA ARG A 305 -6.19 -17.52 -2.05
C ARG A 305 -7.15 -17.32 -0.90
N LEU A 306 -7.95 -18.35 -0.58
CA LEU A 306 -8.86 -18.32 0.55
C LEU A 306 -8.13 -18.08 1.85
N VAL A 307 -7.16 -18.95 2.13
CA VAL A 307 -6.42 -18.91 3.39
C VAL A 307 -5.66 -17.61 3.53
N SER A 308 -5.01 -17.14 2.46
CA SER A 308 -4.30 -15.84 2.44
C SER A 308 -5.25 -14.67 2.72
N THR A 309 -6.44 -14.66 2.12
CA THR A 309 -7.46 -13.63 2.34
C THR A 309 -7.97 -13.65 3.78
N VAL A 310 -8.32 -14.83 4.32
CA VAL A 310 -8.81 -14.95 5.70
C VAL A 310 -7.70 -14.61 6.69
N ALA A 311 -6.47 -15.06 6.46
CA ALA A 311 -5.32 -14.72 7.30
C ALA A 311 -5.09 -13.21 7.32
N LEU A 312 -5.10 -12.53 6.17
CA LEU A 312 -4.97 -11.08 6.11
C LEU A 312 -6.10 -10.35 6.85
N ARG A 313 -7.36 -10.76 6.64
CA ARG A 313 -8.53 -10.17 7.34
C ARG A 313 -8.52 -10.42 8.85
N SER A 314 -7.80 -11.43 9.31
CA SER A 314 -7.64 -11.74 10.73
C SER A 314 -6.58 -10.87 11.41
N MET A 315 -5.75 -10.16 10.63
CA MET A 315 -4.77 -9.21 11.18
C MET A 315 -5.46 -7.91 11.59
N LYS A 316 -4.87 -7.22 12.60
CA LYS A 316 -5.24 -5.84 12.89
C LYS A 316 -4.71 -4.91 11.79
N GLN A 317 -5.25 -3.71 11.71
CA GLN A 317 -4.67 -2.68 10.84
C GLN A 317 -3.46 -2.03 11.53
N ALA A 318 -2.41 -1.74 10.76
CA ALA A 318 -1.33 -0.90 11.24
C ALA A 318 -1.82 0.53 11.45
N VAL A 319 -1.31 1.20 12.48
CA VAL A 319 -1.67 2.58 12.86
C VAL A 319 -0.42 3.37 13.22
N TYR A 320 -0.55 4.69 13.32
CA TYR A 320 0.47 5.54 13.89
C TYR A 320 0.22 5.75 15.38
N GLN A 321 1.26 5.70 16.19
CA GLN A 321 1.24 6.02 17.62
C GLN A 321 2.63 6.38 18.14
N THR A 322 2.72 6.94 19.33
CA THR A 322 3.99 7.33 19.96
C THR A 322 4.65 6.19 20.71
N ASP A 323 3.88 5.21 21.15
CA ASP A 323 4.39 4.00 21.80
C ASP A 323 4.85 2.98 20.74
N ASN A 324 6.10 2.53 20.86
CA ASN A 324 6.61 1.47 19.99
C ASN A 324 6.22 0.10 20.53
N ILE A 325 5.25 -0.55 19.91
CA ILE A 325 4.87 -1.94 20.19
C ILE A 325 5.36 -2.92 19.11
N GLY A 326 6.16 -2.44 18.15
CA GLY A 326 6.63 -3.19 17.01
C GLY A 326 5.61 -3.27 15.88
N HIS A 327 5.99 -3.99 14.81
CA HIS A 327 5.14 -4.19 13.65
C HIS A 327 5.02 -5.68 13.33
N PHE A 328 3.90 -6.29 13.77
CA PHE A 328 3.68 -7.75 13.68
C PHE A 328 3.86 -8.27 12.26
N GLY A 329 3.18 -7.71 11.26
CA GLY A 329 3.24 -8.19 9.88
C GLY A 329 4.66 -8.19 9.28
N LEU A 330 5.47 -7.18 9.59
CA LEU A 330 6.87 -7.08 9.17
C LEU A 330 7.84 -7.86 10.08
N ALA A 331 7.35 -8.42 11.19
CA ALA A 331 8.19 -8.99 12.25
C ALA A 331 9.28 -8.01 12.72
N ALA A 332 9.00 -6.70 12.69
CA ALA A 332 9.95 -5.65 13.03
C ALA A 332 9.75 -5.15 14.46
N GLU A 333 10.84 -5.05 15.22
CA GLU A 333 10.85 -4.52 16.60
C GLU A 333 10.65 -3.00 16.62
N TYR A 334 11.21 -2.31 15.63
CA TYR A 334 11.12 -0.86 15.44
C TYR A 334 10.70 -0.58 14.01
N TYR A 335 9.65 0.22 13.85
CA TYR A 335 9.23 0.64 12.52
C TYR A 335 8.57 2.01 12.55
N THR A 336 8.93 2.85 11.62
CA THR A 336 8.28 4.15 11.37
C THR A 336 8.14 4.39 9.88
N HIS A 337 7.40 5.40 9.52
CA HIS A 337 7.40 5.93 8.17
C HIS A 337 8.29 7.18 8.11
N PHE A 338 9.32 7.12 7.27
CA PHE A 338 10.30 8.19 7.07
C PHE A 338 10.47 8.55 5.58
N THR A 339 10.15 7.60 4.70
CA THR A 339 10.59 7.62 3.31
C THR A 339 9.65 8.33 2.34
N SER A 340 8.51 8.89 2.78
CA SER A 340 7.56 9.55 1.88
C SER A 340 6.93 10.83 2.43
N PRO A 341 7.71 11.87 2.79
CA PRO A 341 7.21 13.10 3.40
C PRO A 341 6.43 14.02 2.43
N ILE A 342 6.51 13.82 1.12
CA ILE A 342 5.70 14.56 0.14
C ILE A 342 4.22 14.16 0.26
N ARG A 343 3.96 12.87 0.54
CA ARG A 343 2.62 12.30 0.50
C ARG A 343 2.09 11.78 1.82
N ARG A 344 2.90 11.73 2.90
CA ARG A 344 2.45 11.29 4.24
C ARG A 344 2.92 12.27 5.31
N TYR A 345 1.97 12.81 6.08
CA TYR A 345 2.27 13.77 7.14
C TYR A 345 3.13 13.19 8.28
N PRO A 346 2.96 11.94 8.74
CA PRO A 346 3.83 11.35 9.74
C PRO A 346 5.31 11.33 9.36
N ASP A 347 5.62 11.07 8.09
CA ASP A 347 7.00 11.11 7.58
C ASP A 347 7.60 12.51 7.70
N LEU A 348 6.82 13.54 7.35
CA LEU A 348 7.22 14.94 7.51
C LEU A 348 7.52 15.27 8.98
N ILE A 349 6.70 14.75 9.90
CA ILE A 349 6.92 14.91 11.35
C ILE A 349 8.22 14.22 11.78
N VAL A 350 8.47 12.99 11.35
CA VAL A 350 9.71 12.27 11.67
C VAL A 350 10.94 13.04 11.18
N HIS A 351 10.90 13.63 9.98
CA HIS A 351 11.98 14.49 9.48
C HIS A 351 12.22 15.72 10.37
N ARG A 352 11.16 16.37 10.86
CA ARG A 352 11.30 17.51 11.80
C ARG A 352 11.91 17.10 13.12
N LEU A 353 11.47 15.98 13.68
CA LEU A 353 11.99 15.43 14.92
C LEU A 353 13.48 15.07 14.80
N LEU A 354 13.90 14.47 13.68
CA LEU A 354 15.31 14.22 13.37
C LEU A 354 16.13 15.51 13.32
N ARG A 355 15.62 16.57 12.66
CA ARG A 355 16.28 17.87 12.64
C ARG A 355 16.42 18.49 14.02
N GLU A 356 15.38 18.44 14.84
CA GLU A 356 15.39 18.97 16.19
C GLU A 356 16.39 18.20 17.05
N TRP A 357 16.40 16.87 16.95
CA TRP A 357 17.38 16.02 17.62
C TRP A 357 18.82 16.34 17.20
N MET A 358 19.10 16.50 15.90
CA MET A 358 20.43 16.85 15.39
C MET A 358 20.93 18.19 15.93
N GLN A 359 20.04 19.16 16.11
CA GLN A 359 20.39 20.47 16.64
C GLN A 359 20.59 20.45 18.14
N ASN A 360 19.80 19.67 18.88
CA ASN A 360 19.86 19.57 20.32
C ASN A 360 19.48 18.15 20.79
N PRO A 361 20.45 17.22 20.91
CA PRO A 361 20.15 15.82 21.27
C PRO A 361 19.58 15.61 22.67
N LYS A 362 19.61 16.66 23.53
CA LYS A 362 19.09 16.57 24.88
C LYS A 362 17.72 17.20 24.99
N ILE A 363 16.74 16.43 25.48
CA ILE A 363 15.39 16.89 25.76
C ILE A 363 15.08 16.74 27.26
N THR A 364 14.43 17.74 27.86
CA THR A 364 13.97 17.64 29.25
C THR A 364 12.69 16.78 29.31
N SER A 365 12.41 16.13 30.46
CA SER A 365 11.21 15.30 30.64
C SER A 365 9.93 16.08 30.34
N THR A 366 9.81 17.29 30.87
CA THR A 366 8.62 18.16 30.63
C THR A 366 8.43 18.48 29.14
N LYS A 367 9.52 18.75 28.40
CA LYS A 367 9.44 19.01 26.96
C LYS A 367 9.10 17.72 26.20
N ALA A 368 9.66 16.59 26.63
CA ALA A 368 9.38 15.29 26.03
C ALA A 368 7.91 14.89 26.20
N GLU A 369 7.34 15.07 27.40
CA GLU A 369 5.91 14.81 27.68
C GLU A 369 5.01 15.69 26.82
N ALA A 370 5.22 17.00 26.79
CA ALA A 370 4.44 17.91 25.96
C ALA A 370 4.56 17.61 24.46
N LEU A 371 5.72 17.16 24.01
CA LEU A 371 5.93 16.73 22.62
C LEU A 371 5.19 15.43 22.34
N THR A 372 5.21 14.46 23.26
CA THR A 372 4.46 13.19 23.12
C THR A 372 2.97 13.46 23.00
N ASP A 373 2.35 14.28 23.86
CA ASP A 373 0.93 14.64 23.79
C ASP A 373 0.56 15.24 22.42
N LYS A 374 1.43 16.11 21.89
CA LYS A 374 1.25 16.68 20.56
C LYS A 374 1.34 15.62 19.45
N LEU A 375 2.30 14.70 19.55
CA LEU A 375 2.51 13.63 18.57
C LEU A 375 1.38 12.60 18.59
N ASP A 376 0.79 12.32 19.75
CA ASP A 376 -0.37 11.42 19.88
C ASP A 376 -1.56 11.95 19.06
N ALA A 377 -1.88 13.25 19.20
CA ALA A 377 -2.94 13.86 18.41
C ALA A 377 -2.67 13.83 16.90
N ILE A 378 -1.39 13.98 16.48
CA ILE A 378 -0.97 13.89 15.08
C ILE A 378 -1.09 12.45 14.57
N ALA A 379 -0.66 11.48 15.37
CA ALA A 379 -0.68 10.07 15.03
C ALA A 379 -2.12 9.54 14.84
N GLU A 380 -3.02 9.90 15.77
CA GLU A 380 -4.44 9.56 15.68
C GLU A 380 -5.08 10.17 14.41
N HIS A 381 -4.90 11.48 14.21
CA HIS A 381 -5.44 12.17 13.03
C HIS A 381 -4.89 11.55 11.73
N SER A 382 -3.59 11.29 11.65
CA SER A 382 -2.97 10.68 10.46
C SER A 382 -3.52 9.29 10.17
N SER A 383 -3.77 8.48 11.20
CA SER A 383 -4.39 7.15 11.04
C SER A 383 -5.83 7.23 10.55
N LEU A 384 -6.60 8.23 11.00
CA LEU A 384 -7.96 8.49 10.51
C LEU A 384 -7.95 8.93 9.04
N ARG A 385 -7.04 9.85 8.67
CA ARG A 385 -6.94 10.35 7.29
C ARG A 385 -6.47 9.27 6.33
N GLU A 386 -5.53 8.42 6.72
CA GLU A 386 -5.07 7.28 5.93
C GLU A 386 -6.23 6.30 5.64
N ARG A 387 -7.07 5.98 6.64
CA ARG A 387 -8.25 5.13 6.42
C ARG A 387 -9.23 5.76 5.46
N ALA A 388 -9.54 7.04 5.63
CA ALA A 388 -10.43 7.77 4.72
C ALA A 388 -9.89 7.80 3.28
N ALA A 389 -8.58 7.95 3.11
CA ALA A 389 -7.91 7.88 1.81
C ALA A 389 -8.05 6.48 1.18
N ALA A 390 -7.70 5.43 1.92
CA ALA A 390 -7.79 4.05 1.45
C ALA A 390 -9.22 3.64 1.07
N ASP A 391 -10.22 4.07 1.86
CA ASP A 391 -11.63 3.82 1.55
C ASP A 391 -12.08 4.55 0.28
N ALA A 392 -11.62 5.78 0.06
CA ALA A 392 -11.92 6.54 -1.15
C ALA A 392 -11.24 5.94 -2.39
N GLU A 393 -9.97 5.55 -2.28
CA GLU A 393 -9.22 4.87 -3.35
C GLU A 393 -9.93 3.57 -3.76
N ARG A 394 -10.30 2.73 -2.78
CA ARG A 394 -11.05 1.50 -3.01
C ARG A 394 -12.41 1.77 -3.68
N ALA A 395 -13.17 2.74 -3.15
CA ALA A 395 -14.47 3.09 -3.70
C ALA A 395 -14.39 3.54 -5.17
N THR A 396 -13.34 4.29 -5.55
CA THR A 396 -13.16 4.71 -6.95
C THR A 396 -12.73 3.56 -7.86
N VAL A 397 -11.94 2.62 -7.37
CA VAL A 397 -11.59 1.40 -8.12
C VAL A 397 -12.85 0.56 -8.37
N GLU A 398 -13.67 0.30 -7.35
CA GLU A 398 -14.90 -0.47 -7.50
C GLU A 398 -15.91 0.22 -8.41
N LEU A 399 -16.04 1.54 -8.34
CA LEU A 399 -16.87 2.31 -9.27
C LEU A 399 -16.39 2.11 -10.72
N LYS A 400 -15.09 2.20 -10.97
CA LYS A 400 -14.52 2.02 -12.32
C LYS A 400 -14.64 0.59 -12.82
N LYS A 401 -14.57 -0.41 -11.95
CA LYS A 401 -14.89 -1.80 -12.28
C LYS A 401 -16.34 -1.96 -12.70
N CYS A 402 -17.29 -1.33 -12.01
CA CYS A 402 -18.69 -1.31 -12.40
C CYS A 402 -18.89 -0.65 -13.78
N GLU A 403 -18.30 0.54 -14.00
CA GLU A 403 -18.35 1.22 -15.31
C GLU A 403 -17.78 0.33 -16.44
N TYR A 404 -16.71 -0.44 -16.17
CA TYR A 404 -16.13 -1.38 -17.13
C TYR A 404 -17.11 -2.52 -17.45
N MET A 405 -17.71 -3.11 -16.41
CA MET A 405 -18.61 -4.26 -16.56
C MET A 405 -19.97 -3.90 -17.18
N GLU A 406 -20.36 -2.63 -17.19
CA GLU A 406 -21.60 -2.19 -17.86
C GLU A 406 -21.59 -2.52 -19.37
N ALA A 407 -20.43 -2.47 -20.01
CA ALA A 407 -20.27 -2.83 -21.42
C ALA A 407 -20.31 -4.35 -21.67
N HIS A 408 -20.21 -5.16 -20.63
CA HIS A 408 -20.12 -6.63 -20.70
C HIS A 408 -21.38 -7.36 -20.22
N ILE A 409 -22.51 -6.64 -20.06
CA ILE A 409 -23.77 -7.25 -19.65
C ILE A 409 -24.20 -8.30 -20.70
N GLY A 410 -24.50 -9.52 -20.24
CA GLY A 410 -24.87 -10.67 -21.08
C GLY A 410 -23.69 -11.52 -21.54
N GLU A 411 -22.46 -11.14 -21.22
CA GLU A 411 -21.27 -11.94 -21.52
C GLU A 411 -20.98 -12.95 -20.41
N GLU A 412 -20.40 -14.09 -20.79
CA GLU A 412 -20.03 -15.16 -19.88
C GLU A 412 -18.54 -15.11 -19.55
N PHE A 413 -18.21 -15.37 -18.29
CA PHE A 413 -16.84 -15.41 -17.79
C PHE A 413 -16.61 -16.63 -16.90
N ASP A 414 -15.38 -17.15 -16.92
CA ASP A 414 -14.92 -18.06 -15.89
C ASP A 414 -14.48 -17.24 -14.66
N GLY A 415 -14.82 -17.70 -13.47
CA GLY A 415 -14.50 -17.04 -12.22
C GLY A 415 -14.21 -18.03 -11.10
N VAL A 416 -13.82 -17.49 -9.95
CA VAL A 416 -13.57 -18.24 -8.73
C VAL A 416 -14.44 -17.67 -7.61
N ILE A 417 -15.08 -18.53 -6.84
CA ILE A 417 -15.88 -18.11 -5.67
C ILE A 417 -14.92 -17.47 -4.65
N SER A 418 -15.07 -16.16 -4.44
CA SER A 418 -14.25 -15.33 -3.54
C SER A 418 -14.88 -15.10 -2.18
N GLY A 419 -16.18 -15.40 -2.05
CA GLY A 419 -16.92 -15.26 -0.80
C GLY A 419 -18.22 -16.06 -0.82
N VAL A 420 -18.62 -16.61 0.33
CA VAL A 420 -19.89 -17.31 0.48
C VAL A 420 -20.63 -16.77 1.71
N THR A 421 -21.90 -16.44 1.53
CA THR A 421 -22.77 -15.84 2.55
C THR A 421 -24.14 -16.52 2.53
N SER A 422 -24.98 -16.22 3.53
CA SER A 422 -26.35 -16.74 3.60
C SER A 422 -27.27 -16.23 2.46
N TYR A 423 -26.89 -15.14 1.78
CA TYR A 423 -27.68 -14.56 0.67
C TYR A 423 -27.10 -14.84 -0.72
N GLY A 424 -25.95 -15.52 -0.81
CA GLY A 424 -25.34 -15.88 -2.08
C GLY A 424 -23.85 -16.06 -2.04
N MET A 425 -23.24 -16.12 -3.20
CA MET A 425 -21.79 -16.24 -3.34
C MET A 425 -21.24 -15.09 -4.19
N PHE A 426 -20.09 -14.58 -3.78
CA PHE A 426 -19.29 -13.64 -4.56
C PHE A 426 -18.37 -14.42 -5.50
N VAL A 427 -18.31 -14.00 -6.74
CA VAL A 427 -17.44 -14.60 -7.75
C VAL A 427 -16.50 -13.54 -8.27
N GLU A 428 -15.22 -13.82 -8.24
CA GLU A 428 -14.19 -12.96 -8.79
C GLU A 428 -13.71 -13.49 -10.13
N LEU A 429 -13.66 -12.59 -11.10
CA LEU A 429 -13.19 -12.83 -12.46
C LEU A 429 -11.66 -12.77 -12.52
N PRO A 430 -11.00 -13.29 -13.59
CA PRO A 430 -9.54 -13.24 -13.74
C PRO A 430 -8.95 -11.82 -13.72
N ASN A 431 -9.72 -10.82 -14.12
CA ASN A 431 -9.32 -9.40 -14.06
C ASN A 431 -9.55 -8.76 -12.68
N GLY A 432 -10.00 -9.53 -11.68
CA GLY A 432 -10.24 -9.06 -10.30
C GLY A 432 -11.53 -8.28 -10.10
N VAL A 433 -12.46 -8.33 -11.06
CA VAL A 433 -13.83 -7.84 -10.83
C VAL A 433 -14.59 -8.87 -10.04
N GLU A 434 -15.30 -8.44 -9.00
CA GLU A 434 -16.15 -9.28 -8.16
C GLU A 434 -17.63 -8.94 -8.36
N GLY A 435 -18.47 -9.96 -8.43
CA GLY A 435 -19.92 -9.79 -8.51
C GLY A 435 -20.66 -10.85 -7.69
N LEU A 436 -21.92 -10.59 -7.38
CA LEU A 436 -22.77 -11.42 -6.55
C LEU A 436 -23.64 -12.36 -7.41
N VAL A 437 -23.53 -13.67 -7.19
CA VAL A 437 -24.55 -14.64 -7.56
C VAL A 437 -25.48 -14.80 -6.36
N HIS A 438 -26.67 -14.17 -6.44
CA HIS A 438 -27.62 -14.22 -5.34
C HIS A 438 -28.21 -15.64 -5.19
N ILE A 439 -28.41 -16.13 -3.96
CA ILE A 439 -28.90 -17.49 -3.68
C ILE A 439 -30.24 -17.78 -4.40
N SER A 440 -31.10 -16.79 -4.56
CA SER A 440 -32.38 -16.97 -5.29
C SER A 440 -32.22 -17.14 -6.81
N SER A 441 -31.01 -16.92 -7.36
CA SER A 441 -30.71 -17.19 -8.77
C SER A 441 -30.26 -18.64 -9.01
N LEU A 442 -29.98 -19.38 -7.96
CA LEU A 442 -29.67 -20.80 -8.02
C LEU A 442 -31.00 -21.58 -8.03
N VAL A 443 -31.54 -21.82 -9.24
CA VAL A 443 -32.90 -22.34 -9.43
C VAL A 443 -33.00 -23.88 -9.46
N ASP A 444 -31.84 -24.54 -9.44
CA ASP A 444 -31.73 -26.01 -9.48
C ASP A 444 -32.01 -26.69 -8.13
N ASP A 445 -31.88 -25.99 -7.01
CA ASP A 445 -32.17 -26.50 -5.65
C ASP A 445 -32.40 -25.35 -4.65
N TYR A 446 -32.77 -25.73 -3.43
CA TYR A 446 -32.71 -24.88 -2.24
C TYR A 446 -31.36 -25.03 -1.59
N TYR A 447 -30.64 -23.92 -1.37
CA TYR A 447 -29.28 -23.92 -0.82
C TYR A 447 -29.26 -23.42 0.62
N ASP A 448 -28.63 -24.20 1.50
CA ASP A 448 -28.35 -23.83 2.88
C ASP A 448 -26.91 -23.37 3.01
N PHE A 449 -26.68 -22.29 3.78
CA PHE A 449 -25.35 -21.77 4.06
C PHE A 449 -24.71 -22.47 5.28
N TYR A 450 -23.54 -23.02 5.08
CA TYR A 450 -22.71 -23.63 6.11
C TYR A 450 -21.48 -22.77 6.39
N GLU A 451 -21.58 -21.91 7.42
CA GLU A 451 -20.54 -20.94 7.77
C GLU A 451 -19.19 -21.60 8.05
N GLU A 452 -19.17 -22.70 8.80
CA GLU A 452 -17.94 -23.42 9.14
C GLU A 452 -17.18 -24.00 7.92
N ARG A 453 -17.87 -24.16 6.79
CA ARG A 453 -17.33 -24.73 5.55
C ARG A 453 -17.19 -23.70 4.45
N TYR A 454 -17.61 -22.46 4.68
CA TYR A 454 -17.71 -21.42 3.65
C TYR A 454 -18.38 -21.93 2.36
N ALA A 455 -19.54 -22.58 2.51
CA ALA A 455 -20.20 -23.29 1.43
C ALA A 455 -21.71 -23.07 1.42
N LEU A 456 -22.28 -23.02 0.21
CA LEU A 456 -23.70 -23.24 -0.04
C LEU A 456 -23.89 -24.72 -0.44
N VAL A 457 -24.82 -25.42 0.19
CA VAL A 457 -25.10 -26.85 -0.08
C VAL A 457 -26.56 -27.03 -0.44
N GLY A 458 -26.84 -27.61 -1.59
CA GLY A 458 -28.18 -27.92 -2.07
C GLY A 458 -28.84 -28.97 -1.18
N THR A 459 -30.10 -28.72 -0.81
CA THR A 459 -30.87 -29.56 0.08
C THR A 459 -31.15 -30.94 -0.54
N HIS A 460 -31.48 -31.00 -1.82
CA HIS A 460 -31.85 -32.23 -2.55
C HIS A 460 -30.72 -32.76 -3.41
N THR A 461 -30.13 -31.90 -4.25
CA THR A 461 -29.07 -32.29 -5.19
C THR A 461 -27.73 -32.57 -4.53
N LYS A 462 -27.50 -32.03 -3.32
CA LYS A 462 -26.21 -32.05 -2.62
C LYS A 462 -25.07 -31.35 -3.38
N ASN A 463 -25.41 -30.59 -4.45
CA ASN A 463 -24.45 -29.72 -5.10
C ASN A 463 -23.87 -28.74 -4.09
N GLN A 464 -22.60 -28.43 -4.22
CA GLN A 464 -21.91 -27.55 -3.30
C GLN A 464 -21.18 -26.45 -4.07
N TYR A 465 -21.32 -25.23 -3.57
CA TYR A 465 -20.51 -24.07 -4.01
C TYR A 465 -19.66 -23.63 -2.83
N ARG A 466 -18.36 -23.82 -2.95
CA ARG A 466 -17.39 -23.53 -1.88
C ARG A 466 -16.52 -22.38 -2.29
N LEU A 467 -16.01 -21.71 -1.33
CA LEU A 467 -14.96 -20.73 -1.53
C LEU A 467 -13.75 -21.39 -2.24
N GLY A 468 -13.26 -20.75 -3.31
CA GLY A 468 -12.17 -21.26 -4.16
C GLY A 468 -12.64 -22.14 -5.33
N ASP A 469 -13.92 -22.56 -5.39
CA ASP A 469 -14.42 -23.33 -6.52
C ASP A 469 -14.47 -22.47 -7.80
N LYS A 470 -14.10 -23.10 -8.91
CA LYS A 470 -14.23 -22.46 -10.24
C LYS A 470 -15.68 -22.58 -10.73
N VAL A 471 -16.21 -21.48 -11.21
CA VAL A 471 -17.58 -21.38 -11.74
C VAL A 471 -17.58 -20.57 -13.02
N ARG A 472 -18.57 -20.83 -13.87
CA ARG A 472 -18.83 -20.03 -15.07
C ARG A 472 -20.10 -19.22 -14.83
N ILE A 473 -19.99 -17.92 -15.01
CA ILE A 473 -21.06 -16.96 -14.73
C ILE A 473 -21.37 -16.12 -15.98
N GLU A 474 -22.54 -15.50 -15.97
CA GLU A 474 -22.93 -14.47 -16.93
C GLU A 474 -23.20 -13.17 -16.16
N VAL A 475 -22.81 -12.03 -16.73
CA VAL A 475 -23.09 -10.71 -16.19
C VAL A 475 -24.56 -10.38 -16.42
N LEU A 476 -25.36 -10.40 -15.36
CA LEU A 476 -26.79 -10.15 -15.45
C LEU A 476 -27.13 -8.67 -15.47
N GLN A 477 -26.54 -7.92 -14.53
CA GLN A 477 -26.85 -6.51 -14.30
C GLN A 477 -25.69 -5.79 -13.62
N VAL A 478 -25.53 -4.52 -13.94
CA VAL A 478 -24.59 -3.61 -13.26
C VAL A 478 -25.36 -2.40 -12.74
N ASN A 479 -25.15 -2.02 -11.49
CA ASN A 479 -25.71 -0.83 -10.89
C ASN A 479 -24.59 0.13 -10.46
N ILE A 480 -24.39 1.18 -11.26
CA ILE A 480 -23.35 2.18 -11.02
C ILE A 480 -23.63 3.01 -9.73
N GLN A 481 -24.92 3.22 -9.38
CA GLN A 481 -25.28 4.04 -8.21
C GLN A 481 -24.99 3.32 -6.90
N ASP A 482 -25.28 2.02 -6.84
CA ASP A 482 -25.04 1.17 -5.67
C ASP A 482 -23.68 0.49 -5.72
N VAL A 483 -22.90 0.70 -6.79
CA VAL A 483 -21.59 0.08 -7.04
C VAL A 483 -21.67 -1.43 -6.85
N SER A 484 -22.58 -2.08 -7.59
CA SER A 484 -22.81 -3.52 -7.49
C SER A 484 -22.93 -4.18 -8.88
N ILE A 485 -22.44 -5.41 -8.94
CA ILE A 485 -22.49 -6.26 -10.13
C ILE A 485 -23.19 -7.56 -9.74
N ASP A 486 -24.29 -7.86 -10.43
CA ASP A 486 -25.02 -9.10 -10.25
C ASP A 486 -24.67 -10.09 -11.36
N PHE A 487 -24.30 -11.29 -10.94
CA PHE A 487 -24.02 -12.43 -11.80
C PHE A 487 -25.11 -13.50 -11.68
N ILE A 488 -25.22 -14.33 -12.69
CA ILE A 488 -25.96 -15.60 -12.64
C ILE A 488 -25.06 -16.74 -13.11
N MET A 489 -25.44 -17.97 -12.81
CA MET A 489 -24.75 -19.12 -13.37
C MET A 489 -24.93 -19.16 -14.88
N ALA A 490 -23.85 -19.45 -15.62
CA ALA A 490 -23.91 -19.53 -17.08
C ALA A 490 -24.80 -20.70 -17.54
N GLY A 491 -25.44 -20.52 -18.70
CA GLY A 491 -26.32 -21.55 -19.29
C GLY A 491 -27.79 -21.47 -18.87
N GLU A 492 -28.17 -20.51 -18.01
CA GLU A 492 -29.57 -20.30 -17.66
C GLU A 492 -30.42 -19.84 -18.88
N ASN A 493 -31.65 -20.29 -18.95
CA ASN A 493 -32.55 -19.93 -20.06
C ASN A 493 -33.06 -18.48 -19.94
N ALA A 494 -33.50 -17.90 -21.06
CA ALA A 494 -33.90 -16.50 -21.12
C ALA A 494 -35.07 -16.16 -20.17
N GLY A 495 -35.96 -17.09 -19.89
CA GLY A 495 -37.08 -16.89 -18.96
C GLY A 495 -36.63 -16.80 -17.52
N VAL A 496 -35.65 -17.60 -17.11
CA VAL A 496 -35.02 -17.56 -15.79
C VAL A 496 -34.26 -16.25 -15.62
N ARG A 497 -33.48 -15.84 -16.61
CA ARG A 497 -32.74 -14.57 -16.61
C ARG A 497 -33.64 -13.37 -16.37
N GLU A 498 -34.74 -13.28 -17.14
CA GLU A 498 -35.69 -12.17 -17.01
C GLU A 498 -36.41 -12.19 -15.68
N HIS A 499 -36.80 -13.35 -15.19
CA HIS A 499 -37.43 -13.49 -13.87
C HIS A 499 -36.50 -13.00 -12.73
N ILE A 500 -35.23 -13.41 -12.74
CA ILE A 500 -34.24 -12.99 -11.76
C ILE A 500 -34.00 -11.47 -11.87
N ARG A 501 -33.86 -10.94 -13.08
CA ARG A 501 -33.69 -9.49 -13.30
C ARG A 501 -34.84 -8.69 -12.70
N GLN A 502 -36.07 -9.11 -12.89
CA GLN A 502 -37.24 -8.45 -12.31
C GLN A 502 -37.29 -8.56 -10.78
N GLN A 503 -36.90 -9.69 -10.22
CA GLN A 503 -36.77 -9.83 -8.75
C GLN A 503 -35.75 -8.88 -8.15
N LEU A 504 -34.59 -8.72 -8.79
CA LEU A 504 -33.52 -7.81 -8.33
C LEU A 504 -33.95 -6.34 -8.42
N LEU A 505 -34.57 -5.94 -9.53
CA LEU A 505 -35.16 -4.59 -9.70
C LEU A 505 -36.24 -4.28 -8.65
N GLY A 506 -37.07 -5.25 -8.32
CA GLY A 506 -38.10 -5.10 -7.28
C GLY A 506 -37.53 -4.93 -5.88
N ARG A 507 -36.35 -5.45 -5.58
CA ARG A 507 -35.64 -5.27 -4.31
C ARG A 507 -34.97 -3.92 -4.22
N GLN A 508 -34.32 -3.44 -5.29
CA GLN A 508 -33.72 -2.10 -5.37
C GLN A 508 -34.74 -0.99 -5.13
N ASN A 509 -35.93 -1.09 -5.73
CA ASN A 509 -37.02 -0.13 -5.49
C ASN A 509 -37.53 -0.13 -4.05
N LYS A 510 -37.50 -1.26 -3.35
CA LYS A 510 -37.85 -1.32 -1.91
C LYS A 510 -36.76 -0.73 -1.01
N SER A 511 -35.50 -0.95 -1.33
CA SER A 511 -34.35 -0.37 -0.59
C SER A 511 -34.32 1.16 -0.73
N ALA A 512 -34.49 1.68 -1.94
CA ALA A 512 -34.57 3.13 -2.20
C ALA A 512 -35.76 3.80 -1.47
N ALA A 513 -36.92 3.14 -1.40
CA ALA A 513 -38.08 3.62 -0.67
C ALA A 513 -37.91 3.60 0.87
N TYR A 514 -37.07 2.70 1.40
CA TYR A 514 -36.70 2.68 2.83
C TYR A 514 -35.66 3.74 3.20
N GLY A 515 -34.72 4.02 2.29
CA GLY A 515 -33.70 5.08 2.45
C GLY A 515 -34.31 6.48 2.47
N GLN A 516 -35.30 6.75 1.62
CA GLN A 516 -36.04 8.03 1.58
C GLN A 516 -36.96 8.28 2.79
N LYS A 517 -37.28 7.27 3.59
CA LYS A 517 -38.06 7.42 4.83
C LYS A 517 -37.20 7.70 6.08
N ARG A 518 -35.88 7.66 5.96
CA ARG A 518 -34.93 7.90 7.06
C ARG A 518 -34.04 9.15 6.85
N ALA A 519 -34.13 9.82 5.72
CA ALA A 519 -33.61 11.16 5.47
C ALA A 519 -34.77 12.17 5.69
#